data_8bb548bd448d11370ecaa863a9b357bb
#
_entry.id   8bb548bd448d11370ecaa863a9b357bb
#
_cell.length_a   1.000
_cell.length_b   1.000
_cell.length_c   1.000
_cell.angle_alpha   90.00
_cell.angle_beta   90.00
_cell.angle_gamma   90.00
#
_symmetry.space_group_name_H-M   'P 1'
#
loop_
_entity.id
_entity.type
_entity.pdbx_description
1 polymer ?
#
loop_
_entity_poly.entity_id
_entity_poly.type
_entity_poly.pdbx_seq_one_letter_code
_entity_poly.pdbx_strand_id
1 'polypeptide(L)'
;MALARAIAFSPTVVLFDEPLSNLDAKLRAEMRVELRDLQRRLDITSVYVTHDQEEALAISDRVIVMNVGVIEQIGTPEEIYNRPKSRFVADFVGSANLIKGKATAPGLFEAEGGTILKTAGGTSGNEVAVRTAYIDLVAKPGDNQLPGTVRQRMFHGDFVQYIVECACGRLIVRRPPTNLLDEGAPVTLSFSPEHTVLLQG
;
A
#
# COMPACT_ATOMS: atom_id res chain seq x y z
N MET A 1 -19.78 -25.69 -2.64
CA MET A 1 -21.25 -25.92 -2.81
C MET A 1 -22.01 -24.60 -2.93
N ALA A 2 -21.84 -23.57 -2.07
CA ALA A 2 -22.58 -22.30 -2.15
C ALA A 2 -22.35 -21.55 -3.48
N LEU A 3 -21.10 -21.38 -3.89
CA LEU A 3 -20.73 -20.72 -5.14
C LEU A 3 -21.37 -21.38 -6.39
N ALA A 4 -21.31 -22.71 -6.47
CA ALA A 4 -21.93 -23.44 -7.58
C ALA A 4 -23.42 -23.20 -7.67
N ARG A 5 -24.13 -23.10 -6.55
CA ARG A 5 -25.57 -22.78 -6.52
C ARG A 5 -25.84 -21.35 -6.97
N ALA A 6 -25.02 -20.39 -6.54
CA ALA A 6 -25.17 -18.99 -6.92
C ALA A 6 -25.02 -18.79 -8.44
N ILE A 7 -24.11 -19.52 -9.07
CA ILE A 7 -23.81 -19.38 -10.50
C ILE A 7 -24.79 -20.21 -11.39
N ALA A 8 -25.34 -21.30 -10.87
CA ALA A 8 -26.18 -22.25 -11.65
C ALA A 8 -27.38 -21.57 -12.34
N PHE A 9 -27.88 -20.46 -11.83
CA PHE A 9 -28.99 -19.71 -12.39
C PHE A 9 -28.60 -18.59 -13.34
N SER A 10 -27.31 -18.51 -13.73
CA SER A 10 -26.76 -17.45 -14.61
C SER A 10 -27.18 -16.04 -14.17
N PRO A 11 -26.89 -15.64 -12.93
CA PRO A 11 -27.29 -14.35 -12.40
C PRO A 11 -26.53 -13.22 -13.11
N THR A 12 -27.13 -12.03 -13.17
CA THR A 12 -26.48 -10.82 -13.68
C THR A 12 -25.45 -10.24 -12.69
N VAL A 13 -25.65 -10.48 -11.38
CA VAL A 13 -24.75 -10.01 -10.30
C VAL A 13 -24.61 -11.11 -9.24
N VAL A 14 -23.39 -11.34 -8.78
CA VAL A 14 -23.07 -12.22 -7.65
C VAL A 14 -22.50 -11.40 -6.50
N LEU A 15 -23.02 -11.61 -5.29
CA LEU A 15 -22.53 -10.99 -4.08
C LEU A 15 -21.69 -12.00 -3.29
N PHE A 16 -20.45 -11.62 -2.99
CA PHE A 16 -19.53 -12.38 -2.14
C PHE A 16 -19.35 -11.63 -0.83
N ASP A 17 -19.73 -12.24 0.28
CA ASP A 17 -19.54 -11.68 1.61
C ASP A 17 -18.47 -12.51 2.34
N GLU A 18 -17.26 -11.99 2.42
CA GLU A 18 -16.07 -12.61 3.01
C GLU A 18 -15.85 -14.09 2.61
N PRO A 19 -15.88 -14.46 1.31
CA PRO A 19 -15.96 -15.86 0.90
C PRO A 19 -14.71 -16.69 1.23
N LEU A 20 -13.55 -16.06 1.48
CA LEU A 20 -12.28 -16.72 1.76
C LEU A 20 -11.83 -16.60 3.23
N SER A 21 -12.61 -15.96 4.08
CA SER A 21 -12.22 -15.63 5.48
C SER A 21 -11.89 -16.87 6.34
N ASN A 22 -12.53 -18.01 6.08
CA ASN A 22 -12.35 -19.24 6.85
C ASN A 22 -11.26 -20.19 6.29
N LEU A 23 -10.49 -19.75 5.31
CA LEU A 23 -9.43 -20.54 4.68
C LEU A 23 -8.06 -20.22 5.29
N ASP A 24 -7.18 -21.21 5.33
CA ASP A 24 -5.77 -20.98 5.64
C ASP A 24 -5.08 -20.15 4.55
N ALA A 25 -3.90 -19.59 4.85
CA ALA A 25 -3.22 -18.66 3.96
C ALA A 25 -2.87 -19.26 2.59
N LYS A 26 -2.47 -20.53 2.54
CA LYS A 26 -2.10 -21.21 1.29
C LYS A 26 -3.33 -21.42 0.40
N LEU A 27 -4.38 -22.02 0.96
CA LEU A 27 -5.62 -22.27 0.25
C LEU A 27 -6.29 -20.97 -0.18
N ARG A 28 -6.21 -19.92 0.64
CA ARG A 28 -6.72 -18.59 0.29
C ARG A 28 -6.01 -18.01 -0.94
N ALA A 29 -4.68 -18.12 -1.02
CA ALA A 29 -3.92 -17.66 -2.17
C ALA A 29 -4.30 -18.41 -3.46
N GLU A 30 -4.46 -19.75 -3.40
CA GLU A 30 -4.90 -20.57 -4.51
C GLU A 30 -6.33 -20.19 -4.95
N MET A 31 -7.25 -20.03 -4.00
CA MET A 31 -8.64 -19.69 -4.28
C MET A 31 -8.85 -18.28 -4.83
N ARG A 32 -7.96 -17.31 -4.50
CA ARG A 32 -7.98 -15.97 -5.13
C ARG A 32 -7.79 -16.07 -6.65
N VAL A 33 -6.83 -16.87 -7.10
CA VAL A 33 -6.55 -17.07 -8.53
C VAL A 33 -7.75 -17.75 -9.20
N GLU A 34 -8.23 -18.85 -8.65
CA GLU A 34 -9.36 -19.60 -9.19
C GLU A 34 -10.64 -18.75 -9.28
N LEU A 35 -10.91 -17.93 -8.26
CA LEU A 35 -12.08 -17.06 -8.22
C LEU A 35 -11.97 -15.95 -9.29
N ARG A 36 -10.79 -15.35 -9.44
CA ARG A 36 -10.54 -14.34 -10.47
C ARG A 36 -10.70 -14.92 -11.88
N ASP A 37 -10.19 -16.11 -12.12
CA ASP A 37 -10.32 -16.79 -13.40
C ASP A 37 -11.78 -17.18 -13.69
N LEU A 38 -12.51 -17.60 -12.67
CA LEU A 38 -13.93 -17.90 -12.79
C LEU A 38 -14.76 -16.67 -13.15
N GLN A 39 -14.53 -15.53 -12.46
CA GLN A 39 -15.20 -14.26 -12.77
C GLN A 39 -14.98 -13.85 -14.23
N ARG A 40 -13.73 -13.93 -14.72
CA ARG A 40 -13.39 -13.60 -16.11
C ARG A 40 -14.03 -14.53 -17.14
N ARG A 41 -14.02 -15.85 -16.85
CA ARG A 41 -14.61 -16.85 -17.77
C ARG A 41 -16.12 -16.73 -17.91
N LEU A 42 -16.79 -16.35 -16.83
CA LEU A 42 -18.25 -16.28 -16.79
C LEU A 42 -18.80 -14.90 -17.16
N ASP A 43 -17.90 -13.89 -17.26
CA ASP A 43 -18.26 -12.48 -17.53
C ASP A 43 -19.38 -11.96 -16.59
N ILE A 44 -19.30 -12.35 -15.30
CA ILE A 44 -20.30 -12.01 -14.29
C ILE A 44 -19.86 -10.78 -13.52
N THR A 45 -20.77 -9.80 -13.41
CA THR A 45 -20.59 -8.70 -12.47
C THR A 45 -20.64 -9.25 -11.05
N SER A 46 -19.61 -8.94 -10.25
CA SER A 46 -19.56 -9.37 -8.86
C SER A 46 -19.24 -8.22 -7.90
N VAL A 47 -19.91 -8.24 -6.76
CA VAL A 47 -19.59 -7.37 -5.62
C VAL A 47 -18.95 -8.24 -4.55
N TYR A 48 -17.75 -7.87 -4.14
CA TYR A 48 -16.92 -8.63 -3.21
C TYR A 48 -16.66 -7.83 -1.95
N VAL A 49 -17.11 -8.32 -0.80
CA VAL A 49 -16.85 -7.72 0.51
C VAL A 49 -15.76 -8.52 1.20
N THR A 50 -14.73 -7.85 1.63
CA THR A 50 -13.63 -8.44 2.38
C THR A 50 -12.97 -7.40 3.30
N HIS A 51 -12.38 -7.86 4.38
CA HIS A 51 -11.44 -7.09 5.20
C HIS A 51 -9.98 -7.37 4.85
N ASP A 52 -9.71 -8.33 3.97
CA ASP A 52 -8.38 -8.66 3.48
C ASP A 52 -8.03 -7.77 2.28
N GLN A 53 -7.04 -6.89 2.50
CA GLN A 53 -6.59 -5.93 1.49
C GLN A 53 -5.96 -6.61 0.28
N GLU A 54 -5.24 -7.72 0.48
CA GLU A 54 -4.64 -8.47 -0.62
C GLU A 54 -5.70 -9.09 -1.51
N GLU A 55 -6.82 -9.56 -0.93
CA GLU A 55 -7.96 -10.05 -1.70
C GLU A 55 -8.56 -8.92 -2.55
N ALA A 56 -8.86 -7.78 -1.92
CA ALA A 56 -9.45 -6.64 -2.62
C ALA A 56 -8.57 -6.17 -3.80
N LEU A 57 -7.26 -6.07 -3.59
CA LEU A 57 -6.33 -5.61 -4.63
C LEU A 57 -6.11 -6.65 -5.74
N ALA A 58 -6.14 -7.95 -5.42
CA ALA A 58 -5.84 -9.01 -6.38
C ALA A 58 -7.05 -9.41 -7.27
N ILE A 59 -8.27 -9.37 -6.71
CA ILE A 59 -9.45 -9.92 -7.37
C ILE A 59 -10.25 -8.84 -8.12
N SER A 60 -10.24 -7.59 -7.64
CA SER A 60 -11.17 -6.57 -8.10
C SER A 60 -10.66 -5.78 -9.30
N ASP A 61 -11.56 -5.32 -10.17
CA ASP A 61 -11.29 -4.31 -11.19
C ASP A 61 -11.44 -2.90 -10.62
N ARG A 62 -12.29 -2.75 -9.61
CA ARG A 62 -12.48 -1.51 -8.83
C ARG A 62 -12.62 -1.83 -7.35
N VAL A 63 -11.98 -1.02 -6.53
CA VAL A 63 -12.01 -1.12 -5.07
C VAL A 63 -12.74 0.09 -4.50
N ILE A 64 -13.60 -0.16 -3.53
CA ILE A 64 -14.26 0.86 -2.72
C ILE A 64 -13.72 0.72 -1.29
N VAL A 65 -12.99 1.72 -0.84
CA VAL A 65 -12.53 1.79 0.56
C VAL A 65 -13.57 2.52 1.39
N MET A 66 -14.04 1.87 2.44
CA MET A 66 -15.05 2.43 3.36
C MET A 66 -14.50 2.57 4.77
N ASN A 67 -14.92 3.61 5.45
CA ASN A 67 -14.60 3.88 6.85
C ASN A 67 -15.86 4.35 7.59
N VAL A 68 -16.28 3.62 8.62
CA VAL A 68 -17.48 3.94 9.43
C VAL A 68 -18.71 4.28 8.57
N GLY A 69 -18.96 3.48 7.53
CA GLY A 69 -20.12 3.66 6.63
C GLY A 69 -19.95 4.75 5.55
N VAL A 70 -18.82 5.45 5.52
CA VAL A 70 -18.52 6.49 4.53
C VAL A 70 -17.53 5.96 3.50
N ILE A 71 -17.73 6.31 2.24
CA ILE A 71 -16.79 5.98 1.17
C ILE A 71 -15.63 6.97 1.20
N GLU A 72 -14.43 6.47 1.49
CA GLU A 72 -13.18 7.24 1.49
C GLU A 72 -12.60 7.41 0.08
N GLN A 73 -12.57 6.33 -0.69
CA GLN A 73 -12.03 6.35 -2.05
C GLN A 73 -12.61 5.21 -2.89
N ILE A 74 -12.78 5.51 -4.18
CA ILE A 74 -13.11 4.51 -5.22
C ILE A 74 -12.06 4.65 -6.31
N GLY A 75 -11.50 3.52 -6.78
CA GLY A 75 -10.51 3.51 -7.86
C GLY A 75 -10.13 2.10 -8.29
N THR A 76 -9.18 1.99 -9.23
CA THR A 76 -8.54 0.70 -9.51
C THR A 76 -7.64 0.30 -8.34
N PRO A 77 -7.27 -0.99 -8.21
CA PRO A 77 -6.31 -1.43 -7.19
C PRO A 77 -5.03 -0.57 -7.16
N GLU A 78 -4.48 -0.27 -8.33
CA GLU A 78 -3.27 0.53 -8.48
C GLU A 78 -3.47 1.98 -8.03
N GLU A 79 -4.63 2.59 -8.33
CA GLU A 79 -4.96 3.94 -7.88
C GLU A 79 -5.11 4.01 -6.35
N ILE A 80 -5.82 3.05 -5.75
CA ILE A 80 -6.00 2.97 -4.30
C ILE A 80 -4.65 2.81 -3.59
N TYR A 81 -3.79 1.95 -4.12
CA TYR A 81 -2.49 1.67 -3.51
C TYR A 81 -1.49 2.81 -3.73
N ASN A 82 -1.35 3.31 -4.97
CA ASN A 82 -0.29 4.26 -5.34
C ASN A 82 -0.71 5.73 -5.17
N ARG A 83 -2.01 6.03 -5.13
CA ARG A 83 -2.56 7.39 -5.04
C ARG A 83 -3.64 7.49 -3.97
N PRO A 84 -3.33 7.16 -2.72
CA PRO A 84 -4.30 7.31 -1.63
C PRO A 84 -4.70 8.77 -1.49
N LYS A 85 -6.01 9.03 -1.32
CA LYS A 85 -6.54 10.39 -1.19
C LYS A 85 -6.55 10.88 0.26
N SER A 86 -6.60 9.96 1.23
CA SER A 86 -6.63 10.30 2.65
C SER A 86 -5.58 9.51 3.43
N ARG A 87 -5.26 10.00 4.64
CA ARG A 87 -4.44 9.28 5.61
C ARG A 87 -5.00 7.89 5.88
N PHE A 88 -6.33 7.77 6.02
CA PHE A 88 -6.98 6.50 6.29
C PHE A 88 -6.69 5.48 5.16
N VAL A 89 -6.87 5.86 3.89
CA VAL A 89 -6.60 4.96 2.76
C VAL A 89 -5.12 4.59 2.68
N ALA A 90 -4.21 5.54 2.93
CA ALA A 90 -2.77 5.28 2.90
C ALA A 90 -2.33 4.28 3.96
N ASP A 91 -2.90 4.36 5.16
CA ASP A 91 -2.59 3.49 6.30
C ASP A 91 -3.33 2.16 6.22
N PHE A 92 -4.61 2.20 5.84
CA PHE A 92 -5.46 1.01 5.78
C PHE A 92 -5.07 0.08 4.62
N VAL A 93 -4.77 0.60 3.42
CA VAL A 93 -4.43 -0.23 2.25
C VAL A 93 -2.92 -0.36 2.10
N GLY A 94 -2.39 -1.51 2.48
CA GLY A 94 -0.96 -1.79 2.48
C GLY A 94 -0.21 -1.04 3.59
N SER A 95 1.11 -1.05 3.52
CA SER A 95 1.96 -0.40 4.53
C SER A 95 2.57 0.88 3.96
N ALA A 96 2.30 2.03 4.57
CA ALA A 96 2.87 3.31 4.20
C ALA A 96 3.58 3.97 5.39
N ASN A 97 4.65 4.70 5.11
CA ASN A 97 5.20 5.69 6.03
C ASN A 97 4.44 7.00 5.85
N LEU A 98 3.91 7.53 6.94
CA LEU A 98 3.24 8.82 6.99
C LEU A 98 4.20 9.83 7.59
N ILE A 99 4.70 10.76 6.78
CA ILE A 99 5.68 11.78 7.20
C ILE A 99 4.94 13.10 7.33
N LYS A 100 4.96 13.64 8.55
CA LYS A 100 4.32 14.93 8.87
C LYS A 100 5.17 16.09 8.40
N GLY A 101 4.50 17.20 8.07
CA GLY A 101 5.15 18.44 7.63
C GLY A 101 4.14 19.38 6.98
N LYS A 102 4.58 20.13 5.99
CA LYS A 102 3.73 21.05 5.22
C LYS A 102 4.20 21.15 3.77
N ALA A 103 3.26 21.28 2.85
CA ALA A 103 3.58 21.66 1.48
C ALA A 103 4.06 23.12 1.46
N THR A 104 5.21 23.38 0.85
CA THR A 104 5.83 24.74 0.78
C THR A 104 5.71 25.34 -0.60
N ALA A 105 5.67 24.51 -1.65
CA ALA A 105 5.48 24.88 -3.04
C ALA A 105 4.93 23.69 -3.83
N PRO A 106 4.45 23.88 -5.06
CA PRO A 106 4.05 22.76 -5.91
C PRO A 106 5.18 21.73 -6.03
N GLY A 107 4.90 20.48 -5.63
CA GLY A 107 5.87 19.39 -5.65
C GLY A 107 6.96 19.44 -4.56
N LEU A 108 6.87 20.34 -3.57
CA LEU A 108 7.81 20.44 -2.46
C LEU A 108 7.08 20.34 -1.11
N PHE A 109 7.63 19.55 -0.22
CA PHE A 109 7.11 19.30 1.12
C PHE A 109 8.25 19.42 2.14
N GLU A 110 8.07 20.24 3.16
CA GLU A 110 8.99 20.36 4.28
C GLU A 110 8.51 19.45 5.40
N ALA A 111 9.23 18.35 5.62
CA ALA A 111 8.97 17.41 6.69
C ALA A 111 9.33 18.02 8.06
N GLU A 112 8.70 17.50 9.14
CA GLU A 112 9.16 17.80 10.49
C GLU A 112 10.65 17.44 10.62
N GLY A 113 11.47 18.39 11.12
CA GLY A 113 12.94 18.28 11.11
C GLY A 113 13.63 19.04 9.97
N GLY A 114 12.85 19.77 9.14
CA GLY A 114 13.38 20.73 8.15
C GLY A 114 13.86 20.09 6.85
N THR A 115 13.62 18.80 6.64
CA THR A 115 14.01 18.12 5.39
C THR A 115 13.02 18.44 4.29
N ILE A 116 13.52 18.87 3.13
CA ILE A 116 12.69 19.11 1.95
C ILE A 116 12.58 17.83 1.13
N LEU A 117 11.36 17.39 0.91
CA LEU A 117 11.02 16.25 0.05
C LEU A 117 10.34 16.74 -1.24
N LYS A 118 10.69 16.12 -2.36
CA LYS A 118 9.97 16.25 -3.62
C LYS A 118 8.78 15.32 -3.61
N THR A 119 7.63 15.77 -4.10
CA THR A 119 6.39 14.99 -4.14
C THR A 119 5.87 14.82 -5.56
N ALA A 120 4.94 13.87 -5.76
CA ALA A 120 4.27 13.64 -7.05
C ALA A 120 3.41 14.82 -7.55
N GLY A 121 3.32 15.89 -6.77
CA GLY A 121 2.51 17.07 -7.05
C GLY A 121 1.73 17.51 -5.80
N GLY A 122 0.77 18.42 -6.00
CA GLY A 122 -0.03 19.00 -4.92
C GLY A 122 0.56 20.28 -4.38
N THR A 123 -0.31 21.11 -3.79
CA THR A 123 0.03 22.45 -3.28
C THR A 123 -0.36 22.64 -1.82
N SER A 124 -1.14 21.71 -1.27
CA SER A 124 -1.63 21.80 0.11
C SER A 124 -1.73 20.40 0.72
N GLY A 125 -1.27 20.27 1.93
CA GLY A 125 -1.30 19.05 2.72
C GLY A 125 -0.31 19.13 3.88
N ASN A 126 -0.54 18.35 4.90
CA ASN A 126 0.26 18.31 6.13
C ASN A 126 0.97 16.96 6.35
N GLU A 127 0.76 16.00 5.45
CA GLU A 127 1.42 14.71 5.47
C GLU A 127 1.73 14.24 4.05
N VAL A 128 2.80 13.45 3.92
CA VAL A 128 3.08 12.65 2.72
C VAL A 128 3.10 11.18 3.07
N ALA A 129 2.60 10.35 2.14
CA ALA A 129 2.65 8.91 2.23
C ALA A 129 3.73 8.36 1.28
N VAL A 130 4.55 7.43 1.79
CA VAL A 130 5.53 6.68 1.00
C VAL A 130 5.41 5.21 1.36
N ARG A 131 5.14 4.35 0.37
CA ARG A 131 5.02 2.91 0.59
C ARG A 131 6.33 2.30 1.06
N THR A 132 6.26 1.42 2.05
CA THR A 132 7.45 0.77 2.64
C THR A 132 8.29 0.01 1.62
N ALA A 133 7.65 -0.53 0.57
CA ALA A 133 8.29 -1.27 -0.51
C ALA A 133 8.98 -0.36 -1.56
N TYR A 134 8.66 0.93 -1.60
CA TYR A 134 9.22 1.89 -2.56
C TYR A 134 10.43 2.66 -2.02
N ILE A 135 10.83 2.38 -0.79
CA ILE A 135 12.03 2.96 -0.20
C ILE A 135 13.20 2.01 -0.39
N ASP A 136 14.26 2.48 -1.04
CA ASP A 136 15.56 1.81 -1.09
C ASP A 136 16.46 2.25 0.07
N LEU A 137 17.47 1.44 0.37
CA LEU A 137 18.48 1.73 1.40
C LEU A 137 19.84 2.15 0.80
N VAL A 138 19.83 2.49 -0.48
CA VAL A 138 20.98 2.95 -1.26
C VAL A 138 20.59 4.19 -2.04
N ALA A 139 21.44 5.21 -2.02
CA ALA A 139 21.20 6.46 -2.74
C ALA A 139 21.00 6.25 -4.24
N LYS A 140 19.96 6.88 -4.78
CA LYS A 140 19.67 6.89 -6.24
C LYS A 140 19.60 8.34 -6.72
N PRO A 141 20.25 8.69 -7.85
CA PRO A 141 20.16 10.02 -8.41
C PRO A 141 18.72 10.42 -8.72
N GLY A 142 18.37 11.67 -8.41
CA GLY A 142 17.04 12.22 -8.69
C GLY A 142 15.97 11.96 -7.61
N ASP A 143 16.16 10.96 -6.76
CA ASP A 143 15.26 10.62 -5.68
C ASP A 143 15.39 11.58 -4.48
N ASN A 144 14.40 11.51 -3.59
CA ASN A 144 14.54 11.99 -2.22
C ASN A 144 15.57 11.12 -1.50
N GLN A 145 16.50 11.73 -0.82
CA GLN A 145 17.57 11.03 -0.10
C GLN A 145 17.63 11.49 1.34
N LEU A 146 17.55 10.53 2.27
CA LEU A 146 17.59 10.78 3.71
C LEU A 146 18.67 9.90 4.35
N PRO A 147 19.72 10.49 4.91
CA PRO A 147 20.63 9.74 5.76
C PRO A 147 19.89 9.16 6.95
N GLY A 148 20.20 7.91 7.29
CA GLY A 148 19.56 7.23 8.41
C GLY A 148 20.44 6.12 8.99
N THR A 149 19.94 5.52 10.06
CA THR A 149 20.59 4.39 10.74
C THR A 149 19.57 3.28 10.95
N VAL A 150 19.92 2.06 10.59
CA VAL A 150 19.09 0.87 10.86
C VAL A 150 18.98 0.69 12.37
N ARG A 151 17.78 0.74 12.91
CA ARG A 151 17.51 0.51 14.34
C ARG A 151 17.06 -0.90 14.64
N GLN A 152 16.33 -1.49 13.70
CA GLN A 152 15.81 -2.85 13.87
C GLN A 152 15.70 -3.55 12.53
N ARG A 153 15.97 -4.85 12.53
CA ARG A 153 15.82 -5.76 11.39
C ARG A 153 14.91 -6.91 11.77
N MET A 154 13.87 -7.13 10.98
CA MET A 154 12.93 -8.25 11.16
C MET A 154 12.84 -9.05 9.86
N PHE A 155 13.12 -10.35 9.95
CA PHE A 155 13.04 -11.28 8.81
C PHE A 155 11.65 -11.92 8.76
N HIS A 156 10.97 -11.77 7.60
CA HIS A 156 9.61 -12.29 7.38
C HIS A 156 9.54 -13.43 6.35
N GLY A 157 10.68 -13.98 5.93
CA GLY A 157 10.75 -14.99 4.86
C GLY A 157 10.87 -14.31 3.49
N ASP A 158 9.77 -13.84 2.95
CA ASP A 158 9.73 -13.24 1.61
C ASP A 158 10.36 -11.84 1.53
N PHE A 159 10.42 -11.15 2.67
CA PHE A 159 11.05 -9.82 2.78
C PHE A 159 11.72 -9.64 4.14
N VAL A 160 12.58 -8.64 4.19
CA VAL A 160 13.11 -8.11 5.45
C VAL A 160 12.54 -6.72 5.68
N GLN A 161 12.02 -6.49 6.87
CA GLN A 161 11.56 -5.20 7.33
C GLN A 161 12.64 -4.54 8.18
N TYR A 162 13.00 -3.33 7.81
CA TYR A 162 13.91 -2.48 8.57
C TYR A 162 13.14 -1.31 9.18
N ILE A 163 13.47 -0.98 10.41
CA ILE A 163 13.10 0.30 11.02
C ILE A 163 14.35 1.18 10.96
N VAL A 164 14.26 2.26 10.21
CA VAL A 164 15.36 3.21 10.01
C VAL A 164 15.02 4.53 10.67
N GLU A 165 15.93 5.02 11.51
CA GLU A 165 15.80 6.34 12.11
C GLU A 165 16.51 7.37 11.24
N CYS A 166 15.82 8.45 10.90
CA CYS A 166 16.30 9.55 10.07
C CYS A 166 15.76 10.90 10.57
N ALA A 167 16.10 11.99 9.90
CA ALA A 167 15.65 13.34 10.28
C ALA A 167 14.11 13.50 10.30
N CYS A 168 13.37 12.70 9.49
CA CYS A 168 11.90 12.70 9.46
C CYS A 168 11.28 11.73 10.48
N GLY A 169 12.04 11.18 11.43
CA GLY A 169 11.60 10.19 12.40
C GLY A 169 11.92 8.76 11.98
N ARG A 170 11.08 7.81 12.40
CA ARG A 170 11.26 6.39 12.10
C ARG A 170 10.49 6.00 10.86
N LEU A 171 11.20 5.46 9.86
CA LEU A 171 10.59 4.95 8.64
C LEU A 171 10.74 3.43 8.56
N ILE A 172 9.71 2.77 8.08
CA ILE A 172 9.68 1.34 7.83
C ILE A 172 10.05 1.10 6.36
N VAL A 173 10.98 0.19 6.12
CA VAL A 173 11.45 -0.17 4.78
C VAL A 173 11.32 -1.68 4.60
N ARG A 174 10.68 -2.13 3.52
CA ARG A 174 10.60 -3.55 3.14
C ARG A 174 11.45 -3.81 1.92
N ARG A 175 12.38 -4.77 2.05
CA ARG A 175 13.30 -5.15 0.97
C ARG A 175 13.31 -6.67 0.77
N PRO A 176 13.64 -7.16 -0.43
CA PRO A 176 13.93 -8.58 -0.63
C PRO A 176 14.97 -9.06 0.40
N PRO A 177 14.93 -10.34 0.80
CA PRO A 177 15.82 -10.89 1.83
C PRO A 177 17.24 -11.17 1.31
N THR A 178 17.76 -10.24 0.51
CA THR A 178 19.11 -10.25 -0.08
C THR A 178 19.90 -9.07 0.44
N ASN A 179 21.23 -9.22 0.58
CA ASN A 179 22.13 -8.16 1.05
C ASN A 179 21.67 -7.55 2.38
N LEU A 180 21.58 -8.41 3.39
CA LEU A 180 21.08 -8.03 4.71
C LEU A 180 22.00 -6.99 5.37
N LEU A 181 21.38 -5.96 5.91
CA LEU A 181 22.06 -4.91 6.69
C LEU A 181 21.91 -5.22 8.17
N ASP A 182 22.95 -4.94 8.93
CA ASP A 182 22.94 -5.11 10.38
C ASP A 182 22.33 -3.88 11.09
N GLU A 183 21.85 -4.11 12.30
CA GLU A 183 21.45 -3.03 13.18
C GLU A 183 22.64 -2.12 13.50
N GLY A 184 22.42 -0.81 13.50
CA GLY A 184 23.46 0.19 13.61
C GLY A 184 24.10 0.61 12.28
N ALA A 185 23.84 -0.09 11.18
CA ALA A 185 24.40 0.25 9.88
C ALA A 185 23.90 1.63 9.40
N PRO A 186 24.81 2.51 8.91
CA PRO A 186 24.42 3.74 8.25
C PRO A 186 23.86 3.43 6.85
N VAL A 187 22.76 4.07 6.48
CA VAL A 187 22.08 3.89 5.20
C VAL A 187 21.65 5.23 4.62
N THR A 188 21.36 5.26 3.33
CA THR A 188 20.65 6.37 2.70
C THR A 188 19.29 5.84 2.19
N LEU A 189 18.22 6.26 2.85
CA LEU A 189 16.87 6.05 2.37
C LEU A 189 16.68 6.80 1.06
N SER A 190 16.22 6.12 0.02
CA SER A 190 16.01 6.70 -1.31
C SER A 190 14.64 6.31 -1.83
N PHE A 191 13.83 7.28 -2.26
CA PHE A 191 12.51 7.06 -2.81
C PHE A 191 12.14 8.15 -3.83
N SER A 192 11.51 7.72 -4.92
CA SER A 192 11.14 8.60 -6.01
C SER A 192 10.11 9.64 -5.59
N PRO A 193 10.20 10.88 -6.09
CA PRO A 193 9.14 11.87 -5.96
C PRO A 193 7.77 11.36 -6.41
N GLU A 194 7.71 10.51 -7.44
CA GLU A 194 6.46 9.93 -7.97
C GLU A 194 5.74 9.04 -6.95
N HIS A 195 6.49 8.43 -6.03
CA HIS A 195 5.98 7.60 -4.94
C HIS A 195 5.83 8.33 -3.62
N THR A 196 6.04 9.65 -3.61
CA THR A 196 5.87 10.53 -2.45
C THR A 196 4.54 11.27 -2.61
N VAL A 197 3.47 10.71 -2.08
CA VAL A 197 2.11 11.19 -2.28
C VAL A 197 1.72 12.17 -1.21
N LEU A 198 1.39 13.41 -1.59
CA LEU A 198 0.87 14.42 -0.68
C LEU A 198 -0.60 14.11 -0.35
N LEU A 199 -0.89 13.92 0.93
CA LEU A 199 -2.24 13.64 1.42
C LEU A 199 -2.99 14.95 1.68
N GLN A 200 -4.24 14.97 1.25
CA GLN A 200 -5.17 16.04 1.61
C GLN A 200 -5.68 15.76 3.03
N GLY A 201 -5.51 16.71 3.90
CA GLY A 201 -6.00 16.65 5.28
C GLY A 201 -7.50 16.79 5.37
#